data_479ce01395d865b59da350bf699d52fb
#
_entry.id   479ce01395d865b59da350bf699d52fb
#
_cell.length_a   1.000
_cell.length_b   1.000
_cell.length_c   1.000
_cell.angle_alpha   90.00
_cell.angle_beta   90.00
_cell.angle_gamma   90.00
#
_symmetry.space_group_name_H-M   'P 1'
#
loop_
_entity.id
_entity.type
_entity.pdbx_description
1 polymer ?
#
loop_
_entity_poly.entity_id
_entity_poly.type
_entity_poly.pdbx_seq_one_letter_code
_entity_poly.pdbx_strand_id
1 'polypeptide(L)'
;MTKNSEQKAFPLWAKIVIGIFGVGVVSTGMLIALNVATSEKEITLSSTTEQELENSDLSSNEPISMNAEAAIKDYLAQANKALKENEIVASGDKITVDYIGRLNDQEVFDTSVKTVAEAAGKYTPQRNYDEGLSFTVGAGQMIKGFDEAVVGMKVGETKTIHIPAEKAYGAKRDDLIVRVPLNEAGDISGAKVGMQVVLWGMYPATITEITDSEIVFDANHELAGKDLIFDVTIKSITRA
;
A
#
# COMPACT_ATOMS: atom_id res chain seq x y z
N MET A 1 -17.37 26.88 31.63
CA MET A 1 -18.22 25.81 31.12
C MET A 1 -17.34 24.88 30.28
N THR A 2 -16.78 23.88 30.94
CA THR A 2 -15.90 22.89 30.36
C THR A 2 -16.76 21.77 29.72
N LYS A 3 -16.71 21.62 28.38
CA LYS A 3 -17.32 20.50 27.70
C LYS A 3 -16.44 19.25 27.93
N ASN A 4 -16.93 18.38 28.80
CA ASN A 4 -16.46 17.02 28.93
C ASN A 4 -16.75 16.29 27.59
N SER A 5 -15.71 15.93 26.86
CA SER A 5 -15.83 14.95 25.77
C SER A 5 -15.94 13.57 26.42
N GLU A 6 -17.15 13.03 26.47
CA GLU A 6 -17.38 11.63 26.84
C GLU A 6 -16.63 10.75 25.84
N GLN A 7 -15.50 10.20 26.26
CA GLN A 7 -14.90 9.04 25.62
C GLN A 7 -15.94 7.91 25.70
N LYS A 8 -16.49 7.50 24.56
CA LYS A 8 -17.30 6.27 24.46
C LYS A 8 -16.39 5.09 24.80
N ALA A 9 -16.51 4.63 26.04
CA ALA A 9 -15.87 3.40 26.49
C ALA A 9 -16.37 2.24 25.61
N PHE A 10 -15.49 1.56 24.93
CA PHE A 10 -15.77 0.32 24.24
C PHE A 10 -16.15 -0.75 25.26
N PRO A 11 -17.10 -1.63 24.96
CA PRO A 11 -17.56 -2.62 25.93
C PRO A 11 -16.45 -3.64 26.26
N LEU A 12 -16.33 -3.98 27.53
CA LEU A 12 -15.31 -4.84 28.17
C LEU A 12 -15.13 -6.26 27.58
N TRP A 13 -15.90 -6.65 26.58
CA TRP A 13 -15.84 -8.00 25.99
C TRP A 13 -15.05 -8.10 24.68
N ALA A 14 -14.52 -7.00 24.16
CA ALA A 14 -13.73 -7.00 22.93
C ALA A 14 -12.28 -7.45 23.23
N LYS A 15 -12.05 -8.77 23.23
CA LYS A 15 -10.70 -9.33 23.29
C LYS A 15 -9.93 -8.95 22.02
N ILE A 16 -8.76 -8.35 22.19
CA ILE A 16 -7.83 -8.08 21.09
C ILE A 16 -7.23 -9.42 20.68
N VAL A 17 -7.49 -9.82 19.43
CA VAL A 17 -6.81 -10.98 18.82
C VAL A 17 -5.67 -10.43 18.00
N ILE A 18 -4.45 -10.57 18.50
CA ILE A 18 -3.24 -10.26 17.73
C ILE A 18 -2.96 -11.45 16.82
N GLY A 19 -3.41 -11.36 15.57
CA GLY A 19 -3.03 -12.31 14.52
C GLY A 19 -1.70 -11.89 13.92
N ILE A 20 -0.65 -12.70 14.08
CA ILE A 20 0.64 -12.48 13.43
C ILE A 20 0.47 -12.87 11.96
N PHE A 21 0.28 -11.88 11.09
CA PHE A 21 0.41 -12.07 9.64
C PHE A 21 1.83 -11.72 9.23
N GLY A 22 2.53 -12.72 8.68
CA GLY A 22 3.82 -12.49 8.01
C GLY A 22 3.63 -11.45 6.89
N VAL A 23 4.65 -10.60 6.74
CA VAL A 23 4.72 -9.47 5.83
C VAL A 23 4.19 -9.82 4.44
N GLY A 24 2.96 -9.40 4.17
CA GLY A 24 2.35 -9.40 2.85
C GLY A 24 1.57 -8.10 2.72
N VAL A 25 2.03 -7.21 1.87
CA VAL A 25 1.32 -5.97 1.52
C VAL A 25 -0.04 -6.36 0.95
N VAL A 26 -1.11 -6.18 1.73
CA VAL A 26 -2.48 -6.36 1.24
C VAL A 26 -2.90 -5.08 0.55
N SER A 27 -2.67 -5.02 -0.76
CA SER A 27 -3.39 -4.12 -1.65
C SER A 27 -4.88 -4.52 -1.60
N THR A 28 -5.72 -3.55 -1.32
CA THR A 28 -7.19 -3.64 -1.23
C THR A 28 -7.79 -4.43 -2.38
N GLY A 29 -8.29 -5.63 -2.09
CA GLY A 29 -9.08 -6.39 -3.04
C GLY A 29 -9.23 -7.86 -2.64
N MET A 30 -10.37 -8.17 -2.02
CA MET A 30 -10.99 -9.51 -1.95
C MET A 30 -10.39 -10.52 -0.95
N LEU A 31 -11.07 -10.68 0.16
CA LEU A 31 -10.92 -11.81 1.10
C LEU A 31 -11.25 -13.13 0.36
N ILE A 32 -10.25 -13.99 0.22
CA ILE A 32 -10.46 -15.42 -0.01
C ILE A 32 -9.93 -16.16 1.20
N ALA A 33 -10.83 -16.82 1.93
CA ALA A 33 -10.47 -17.71 3.01
C ALA A 33 -9.76 -18.94 2.45
N LEU A 34 -8.48 -19.14 2.78
CA LEU A 34 -7.75 -20.37 2.46
C LEU A 34 -7.65 -21.24 3.72
N ASN A 35 -8.32 -22.36 3.64
CA ASN A 35 -8.25 -23.45 4.60
C ASN A 35 -6.95 -24.23 4.36
N VAL A 36 -5.98 -24.19 5.29
CA VAL A 36 -4.73 -24.95 5.17
C VAL A 36 -4.82 -26.19 6.06
N ALA A 37 -4.94 -27.34 5.41
CA ALA A 37 -4.77 -28.63 6.03
C ALA A 37 -3.26 -28.89 6.26
N THR A 38 -2.91 -29.22 7.50
CA THR A 38 -1.58 -29.68 7.92
C THR A 38 -1.26 -31.05 7.32
N SER A 39 -0.10 -31.15 6.67
CA SER A 39 0.56 -32.43 6.39
C SER A 39 2.02 -32.33 6.79
N GLU A 40 2.33 -32.98 7.91
CA GLU A 40 3.71 -33.23 8.36
C GLU A 40 4.37 -34.21 7.41
N LYS A 41 5.57 -33.90 6.93
CA LYS A 41 6.48 -34.87 6.31
C LYS A 41 7.90 -34.58 6.77
N GLU A 42 8.39 -35.50 7.60
CA GLU A 42 9.79 -35.58 8.04
C GLU A 42 10.71 -35.69 6.82
N ILE A 43 11.77 -34.90 6.83
CA ILE A 43 12.91 -35.09 5.91
C ILE A 43 14.17 -35.24 6.76
N THR A 44 14.74 -36.45 6.68
CA THR A 44 15.99 -36.90 7.26
C THR A 44 17.19 -36.10 6.76
N LEU A 45 18.04 -35.66 7.71
CA LEU A 45 19.36 -35.10 7.43
C LEU A 45 20.28 -36.17 6.85
N SER A 46 20.89 -35.89 5.69
CA SER A 46 22.11 -36.56 5.26
C SER A 46 23.23 -35.52 5.16
N SER A 47 24.26 -35.74 5.97
CA SER A 47 25.49 -34.99 6.02
C SER A 47 26.35 -35.29 4.80
N THR A 48 26.81 -34.27 4.05
CA THR A 48 28.05 -34.40 3.22
C THR A 48 28.63 -33.01 2.90
N THR A 49 29.80 -32.79 3.42
CA THR A 49 30.99 -32.04 2.91
C THR A 49 30.85 -30.50 2.78
N GLU A 50 31.53 -29.86 3.75
CA GLU A 50 32.16 -28.56 3.60
C GLU A 50 33.23 -28.61 2.52
N GLN A 51 33.10 -27.81 1.45
CA GLN A 51 34.23 -27.23 0.72
C GLN A 51 33.75 -26.12 -0.23
N GLU A 52 34.39 -24.96 -0.06
CA GLU A 52 34.59 -23.86 -1.02
C GLU A 52 33.36 -23.16 -1.60
N LEU A 53 32.95 -22.07 -0.94
CA LEU A 53 32.42 -20.86 -1.57
C LEU A 53 32.98 -19.62 -0.88
N GLU A 54 34.29 -19.41 -1.04
CA GLU A 54 34.87 -18.08 -0.95
C GLU A 54 34.63 -17.34 -2.27
N ASN A 55 34.26 -16.06 -2.15
CA ASN A 55 34.08 -15.06 -3.21
C ASN A 55 32.80 -15.15 -4.06
N SER A 56 31.69 -14.75 -3.46
CA SER A 56 30.73 -13.91 -4.17
C SER A 56 30.62 -12.59 -3.42
N ASP A 57 31.12 -11.56 -4.08
CA ASP A 57 31.10 -10.16 -3.72
C ASP A 57 29.66 -9.69 -3.39
N LEU A 58 29.27 -9.82 -2.11
CA LEU A 58 28.02 -9.28 -1.56
C LEU A 58 28.23 -7.82 -1.15
N SER A 59 28.79 -7.03 -2.07
CA SER A 59 28.83 -5.57 -1.98
C SER A 59 27.87 -4.96 -2.98
N SER A 60 26.57 -5.24 -2.86
CA SER A 60 25.53 -4.40 -3.44
C SER A 60 24.47 -4.09 -2.40
N ASN A 61 24.89 -3.44 -1.31
CA ASN A 61 24.00 -2.66 -0.45
C ASN A 61 23.70 -1.30 -1.11
N GLU A 62 23.32 -1.33 -2.39
CA GLU A 62 22.66 -0.20 -3.05
C GLU A 62 21.28 -0.13 -2.45
N PRO A 63 20.86 1.00 -1.84
CA PRO A 63 19.53 1.12 -1.28
C PRO A 63 18.50 0.95 -2.41
N ILE A 64 17.50 0.08 -2.18
CA ILE A 64 16.39 -0.20 -3.12
C ILE A 64 15.76 1.09 -3.68
N SER A 65 15.83 2.18 -2.94
CA SER A 65 15.35 3.51 -3.32
C SER A 65 16.05 4.11 -4.55
N MET A 66 17.35 3.89 -4.74
CA MET A 66 18.07 4.42 -5.92
C MET A 66 17.63 3.71 -7.22
N ASN A 67 17.29 2.43 -7.12
CA ASN A 67 16.75 1.68 -8.26
C ASN A 67 15.33 2.16 -8.65
N ALA A 68 14.50 2.53 -7.68
CA ALA A 68 13.14 3.04 -7.95
C ALA A 68 13.18 4.38 -8.69
N GLU A 69 14.01 5.33 -8.29
CA GLU A 69 14.17 6.63 -8.96
C GLU A 69 14.61 6.47 -10.42
N ALA A 70 15.59 5.60 -10.68
CA ALA A 70 16.05 5.31 -12.04
C ALA A 70 14.91 4.69 -12.89
N ALA A 71 14.16 3.73 -12.35
CA ALA A 71 13.05 3.10 -13.05
C ALA A 71 11.90 4.08 -13.35
N ILE A 72 11.60 5.00 -12.43
CA ILE A 72 10.63 6.09 -12.65
C ILE A 72 11.11 7.00 -13.78
N LYS A 73 12.38 7.42 -13.74
CA LYS A 73 12.97 8.28 -14.76
C LYS A 73 12.93 7.64 -16.15
N ASP A 74 13.27 6.37 -16.25
CA ASP A 74 13.23 5.60 -17.50
C ASP A 74 11.80 5.46 -18.03
N TYR A 75 10.83 5.24 -17.16
CA TYR A 75 9.41 5.22 -17.52
C TYR A 75 8.96 6.58 -18.06
N LEU A 76 9.27 7.68 -17.35
CA LEU A 76 8.90 9.03 -17.74
C LEU A 76 9.62 9.50 -19.03
N ALA A 77 10.81 9.00 -19.31
CA ALA A 77 11.54 9.30 -20.56
C ALA A 77 10.82 8.74 -21.81
N GLN A 78 9.91 7.79 -21.64
CA GLN A 78 9.07 7.24 -22.70
C GLN A 78 7.69 7.91 -22.79
N ALA A 79 7.40 8.82 -21.87
CA ALA A 79 6.12 9.52 -21.77
C ALA A 79 5.80 10.31 -23.05
N ASN A 80 4.52 10.45 -23.34
CA ASN A 80 3.97 11.29 -24.43
C ASN A 80 4.48 10.98 -25.86
N LYS A 81 5.04 9.80 -26.09
CA LYS A 81 5.55 9.41 -27.44
C LYS A 81 4.43 8.99 -28.42
N ALA A 82 3.24 8.66 -27.94
CA ALA A 82 2.14 8.15 -28.73
C ALA A 82 0.80 8.79 -28.40
N LEU A 83 0.76 10.15 -28.34
CA LEU A 83 -0.43 10.92 -28.04
C LEU A 83 -1.49 10.76 -29.13
N LYS A 84 -2.73 10.54 -28.71
CA LYS A 84 -3.91 10.55 -29.57
C LYS A 84 -4.74 11.81 -29.30
N GLU A 85 -4.54 12.83 -30.12
CA GLU A 85 -5.07 14.18 -29.92
C GLU A 85 -6.60 14.27 -29.76
N ASN A 86 -7.34 13.35 -30.40
CA ASN A 86 -8.81 13.35 -30.40
C ASN A 86 -9.44 12.42 -29.36
N GLU A 87 -8.63 11.66 -28.61
CA GLU A 87 -9.08 10.75 -27.54
C GLU A 87 -8.83 11.41 -26.19
N ILE A 88 -9.79 12.23 -25.73
CA ILE A 88 -9.72 13.02 -24.49
C ILE A 88 -10.64 12.42 -23.46
N VAL A 89 -10.16 12.22 -22.23
CA VAL A 89 -10.89 11.69 -21.08
C VAL A 89 -11.99 12.66 -20.65
N ALA A 90 -13.20 12.16 -20.51
CA ALA A 90 -14.35 12.87 -19.95
C ALA A 90 -14.91 12.14 -18.72
N SER A 91 -15.67 12.85 -17.89
CA SER A 91 -16.43 12.23 -16.80
C SER A 91 -17.41 11.22 -17.36
N GLY A 92 -17.51 10.03 -16.76
CA GLY A 92 -18.32 8.90 -17.20
C GLY A 92 -17.59 7.91 -18.11
N ASP A 93 -16.45 8.29 -18.70
CA ASP A 93 -15.66 7.37 -19.50
C ASP A 93 -15.07 6.26 -18.62
N LYS A 94 -15.03 5.03 -19.13
CA LYS A 94 -14.22 3.96 -18.55
C LYS A 94 -12.82 4.05 -19.15
N ILE A 95 -11.83 4.30 -18.31
CA ILE A 95 -10.44 4.42 -18.74
C ILE A 95 -9.56 3.31 -18.16
N THR A 96 -8.46 3.04 -18.85
CA THR A 96 -7.36 2.22 -18.33
C THR A 96 -6.11 3.07 -18.29
N VAL A 97 -5.41 3.02 -17.15
CA VAL A 97 -4.20 3.81 -16.91
C VAL A 97 -3.05 2.93 -16.42
N ASP A 98 -1.83 3.33 -16.74
CA ASP A 98 -0.68 2.98 -15.92
C ASP A 98 -0.41 4.11 -14.93
N TYR A 99 0.08 3.74 -13.74
CA TYR A 99 0.39 4.73 -12.70
C TYR A 99 1.58 4.32 -11.84
N ILE A 100 2.22 5.33 -11.27
CA ILE A 100 3.22 5.21 -10.22
C ILE A 100 2.76 6.11 -9.09
N GLY A 101 2.41 5.53 -7.94
CA GLY A 101 2.07 6.26 -6.71
C GLY A 101 3.26 6.34 -5.78
N ARG A 102 3.67 7.56 -5.40
CA ARG A 102 4.86 7.81 -4.60
C ARG A 102 4.66 8.93 -3.59
N LEU A 103 5.43 8.90 -2.51
CA LEU A 103 5.44 9.97 -1.50
C LEU A 103 6.51 11.03 -1.83
N ASN A 104 7.57 10.63 -2.50
CA ASN A 104 8.65 11.46 -3.01
C ASN A 104 9.31 10.74 -4.19
N ASP A 105 10.44 11.24 -4.67
CA ASP A 105 11.11 10.67 -5.86
C ASP A 105 11.72 9.27 -5.63
N GLN A 106 11.79 8.81 -4.39
CA GLN A 106 12.41 7.53 -4.02
C GLN A 106 11.42 6.54 -3.39
N GLU A 107 10.33 7.02 -2.80
CA GLU A 107 9.39 6.19 -2.02
C GLU A 107 8.12 5.90 -2.80
N VAL A 108 8.12 4.81 -3.54
CA VAL A 108 6.94 4.27 -4.24
C VAL A 108 6.10 3.46 -3.25
N PHE A 109 4.81 3.79 -3.12
CA PHE A 109 3.89 3.02 -2.28
C PHE A 109 3.07 2.01 -3.10
N ASP A 110 2.75 2.32 -4.37
CA ASP A 110 2.05 1.40 -5.29
C ASP A 110 2.29 1.81 -6.75
N THR A 111 2.23 0.83 -7.67
CA THR A 111 2.38 1.08 -9.11
C THR A 111 1.80 -0.06 -9.94
N SER A 112 1.28 0.25 -11.14
CA SER A 112 0.93 -0.72 -12.18
C SER A 112 2.10 -1.03 -13.12
N VAL A 113 3.21 -0.31 -13.03
CA VAL A 113 4.36 -0.47 -13.92
C VAL A 113 5.32 -1.51 -13.36
N LYS A 114 5.43 -2.67 -14.04
CA LYS A 114 6.20 -3.82 -13.56
C LYS A 114 7.64 -3.48 -13.19
N THR A 115 8.37 -2.81 -14.08
CA THR A 115 9.78 -2.46 -13.87
C THR A 115 9.97 -1.56 -12.65
N VAL A 116 9.05 -0.63 -12.40
CA VAL A 116 9.04 0.22 -11.20
C VAL A 116 8.69 -0.59 -9.96
N ALA A 117 7.72 -1.51 -10.04
CA ALA A 117 7.35 -2.38 -8.93
C ALA A 117 8.52 -3.26 -8.49
N GLU A 118 9.26 -3.84 -9.45
CA GLU A 118 10.46 -4.64 -9.17
C GLU A 118 11.56 -3.79 -8.53
N ALA A 119 11.88 -2.63 -9.08
CA ALA A 119 12.89 -1.72 -8.58
C ALA A 119 12.58 -1.16 -7.19
N ALA A 120 11.29 -0.91 -6.90
CA ALA A 120 10.83 -0.41 -5.61
C ALA A 120 10.55 -1.50 -4.56
N GLY A 121 10.78 -2.78 -4.87
CA GLY A 121 10.46 -3.90 -3.98
C GLY A 121 8.95 -4.06 -3.71
N LYS A 122 8.10 -3.60 -4.65
CA LYS A 122 6.62 -3.65 -4.58
C LYS A 122 6.02 -4.68 -5.55
N TYR A 123 6.86 -5.47 -6.19
CA TYR A 123 6.39 -6.50 -7.13
C TYR A 123 5.60 -7.59 -6.41
N THR A 124 4.42 -7.90 -6.97
CA THR A 124 3.54 -8.96 -6.47
C THR A 124 3.20 -9.90 -7.62
N PRO A 125 3.59 -11.20 -7.56
CA PRO A 125 3.38 -12.15 -8.67
C PRO A 125 1.91 -12.34 -9.07
N GLN A 126 0.97 -12.10 -8.15
CA GLN A 126 -0.46 -12.27 -8.39
C GLN A 126 -1.09 -11.08 -9.14
N ARG A 127 -0.37 -9.96 -9.27
CA ARG A 127 -0.85 -8.78 -9.99
C ARG A 127 -0.55 -8.90 -11.49
N ASN A 128 -1.55 -8.63 -12.32
CA ASN A 128 -1.35 -8.48 -13.76
C ASN A 128 -0.90 -7.04 -14.07
N TYR A 129 0.38 -6.88 -14.37
CA TYR A 129 0.96 -5.58 -14.69
C TYR A 129 0.72 -5.13 -16.14
N ASP A 130 0.30 -6.03 -17.03
CA ASP A 130 0.08 -5.71 -18.45
C ASP A 130 -1.27 -4.98 -18.67
N GLU A 131 -2.24 -5.22 -17.79
CA GLU A 131 -3.58 -4.67 -17.93
C GLU A 131 -3.67 -3.20 -17.49
N GLY A 132 -2.86 -2.79 -16.50
CA GLY A 132 -3.01 -1.48 -15.86
C GLY A 132 -4.21 -1.44 -14.90
N LEU A 133 -4.64 -0.22 -14.53
CA LEU A 133 -5.79 0.04 -13.66
C LEU A 133 -6.97 0.57 -14.47
N SER A 134 -8.11 -0.12 -14.42
CA SER A 134 -9.33 0.31 -15.11
C SER A 134 -10.37 0.80 -14.11
N PHE A 135 -10.98 1.96 -14.39
CA PHE A 135 -12.06 2.52 -13.58
C PHE A 135 -12.93 3.47 -14.43
N THR A 136 -14.10 3.84 -13.89
CA THR A 136 -14.99 4.84 -14.50
C THR A 136 -14.79 6.19 -13.85
N VAL A 137 -14.43 7.21 -14.65
CA VAL A 137 -14.11 8.57 -14.19
C VAL A 137 -15.36 9.22 -13.59
N GLY A 138 -15.22 9.74 -12.37
CA GLY A 138 -16.31 10.39 -11.62
C GLY A 138 -17.24 9.42 -10.88
N ALA A 139 -16.98 8.10 -10.92
CA ALA A 139 -17.78 7.12 -10.19
C ALA A 139 -17.38 6.95 -8.71
N GLY A 140 -16.37 7.69 -8.23
CA GLY A 140 -15.89 7.59 -6.85
C GLY A 140 -15.17 6.28 -6.54
N GLN A 141 -14.65 5.60 -7.56
CA GLN A 141 -13.86 4.37 -7.40
C GLN A 141 -12.39 4.67 -7.00
N MET A 142 -11.95 5.90 -7.25
CA MET A 142 -10.61 6.39 -6.95
C MET A 142 -10.66 7.51 -5.93
N ILE A 143 -9.50 7.83 -5.33
CA ILE A 143 -9.38 9.05 -4.49
C ILE A 143 -9.71 10.28 -5.34
N LYS A 144 -10.35 11.25 -4.72
CA LYS A 144 -10.93 12.41 -5.40
C LYS A 144 -9.93 13.16 -6.28
N GLY A 145 -8.72 13.39 -5.77
CA GLY A 145 -7.70 14.11 -6.52
C GLY A 145 -7.22 13.38 -7.78
N PHE A 146 -7.18 12.03 -7.74
CA PHE A 146 -6.83 11.21 -8.89
C PHE A 146 -7.94 11.27 -9.97
N ASP A 147 -9.19 11.08 -9.54
CA ASP A 147 -10.36 11.07 -10.41
C ASP A 147 -10.54 12.41 -11.13
N GLU A 148 -10.36 13.53 -10.42
CA GLU A 148 -10.42 14.88 -11.00
C GLU A 148 -9.27 15.15 -11.99
N ALA A 149 -8.07 14.66 -11.72
CA ALA A 149 -6.86 15.02 -12.44
C ALA A 149 -6.73 14.36 -13.82
N VAL A 150 -7.40 13.21 -14.04
CA VAL A 150 -7.37 12.48 -15.32
C VAL A 150 -8.33 13.09 -16.35
N VAL A 151 -9.31 13.89 -15.93
CA VAL A 151 -10.23 14.57 -16.84
C VAL A 151 -9.46 15.55 -17.73
N GLY A 152 -9.70 15.48 -19.04
CA GLY A 152 -9.02 16.29 -20.04
C GLY A 152 -7.68 15.74 -20.53
N MET A 153 -7.17 14.67 -19.92
CA MET A 153 -5.95 13.98 -20.42
C MET A 153 -6.26 13.22 -21.71
N LYS A 154 -5.23 13.06 -22.55
CA LYS A 154 -5.31 12.34 -23.82
C LYS A 154 -4.78 10.93 -23.70
N VAL A 155 -5.25 10.03 -24.55
CA VAL A 155 -4.64 8.69 -24.65
C VAL A 155 -3.17 8.81 -25.06
N GLY A 156 -2.29 8.14 -24.34
CA GLY A 156 -0.83 8.23 -24.46
C GLY A 156 -0.20 9.35 -23.65
N GLU A 157 -0.99 10.25 -23.06
CA GLU A 157 -0.46 11.31 -22.19
C GLU A 157 -0.04 10.76 -20.83
N THR A 158 1.14 11.20 -20.38
CA THR A 158 1.64 10.99 -19.02
C THR A 158 1.70 12.32 -18.30
N LYS A 159 1.14 12.37 -17.10
CA LYS A 159 1.09 13.57 -16.27
C LYS A 159 1.46 13.25 -14.82
N THR A 160 2.32 14.07 -14.24
CA THR A 160 2.60 14.05 -12.80
C THR A 160 1.55 14.88 -12.07
N ILE A 161 0.89 14.28 -11.09
CA ILE A 161 -0.23 14.85 -10.33
C ILE A 161 0.17 14.91 -8.86
N HIS A 162 0.04 16.07 -8.25
CA HIS A 162 0.21 16.27 -6.82
C HIS A 162 -1.18 16.33 -6.16
N ILE A 163 -1.45 15.39 -5.26
CA ILE A 163 -2.74 15.24 -4.59
C ILE A 163 -2.55 15.51 -3.10
N PRO A 164 -3.07 16.63 -2.58
CA PRO A 164 -3.00 16.91 -1.15
C PRO A 164 -3.83 15.90 -0.35
N ALA A 165 -3.46 15.70 0.92
CA ALA A 165 -4.08 14.70 1.78
C ALA A 165 -5.61 14.77 1.81
N GLU A 166 -6.21 15.98 1.78
CA GLU A 166 -7.65 16.21 1.82
C GLU A 166 -8.39 15.67 0.57
N LYS A 167 -7.68 15.56 -0.56
CA LYS A 167 -8.20 14.96 -1.81
C LYS A 167 -7.76 13.51 -2.01
N ALA A 168 -7.01 12.95 -1.04
CA ALA A 168 -6.53 11.58 -1.01
C ALA A 168 -7.22 10.79 0.11
N TYR A 169 -6.50 10.42 1.15
CA TYR A 169 -6.99 9.62 2.28
C TYR A 169 -7.40 10.47 3.50
N GLY A 170 -7.41 11.79 3.37
CA GLY A 170 -7.74 12.73 4.43
C GLY A 170 -6.62 12.91 5.45
N ALA A 171 -6.87 13.77 6.46
CA ALA A 171 -5.96 13.95 7.58
C ALA A 171 -5.96 12.72 8.50
N LYS A 172 -4.89 12.55 9.27
CA LYS A 172 -4.91 11.59 10.38
C LYS A 172 -5.97 11.99 11.40
N ARG A 173 -6.67 10.98 11.92
CA ARG A 173 -7.74 11.12 12.89
C ARG A 173 -7.26 10.60 14.24
N ASP A 174 -7.31 11.44 15.27
CA ASP A 174 -6.89 11.07 16.62
C ASP A 174 -7.84 10.05 17.27
N ASP A 175 -9.11 10.04 16.86
CA ASP A 175 -10.11 9.07 17.32
C ASP A 175 -9.89 7.64 16.76
N LEU A 176 -8.98 7.47 15.80
CA LEU A 176 -8.48 6.19 15.30
C LEU A 176 -7.15 5.76 15.98
N ILE A 177 -6.63 6.54 16.91
CA ILE A 177 -5.51 6.14 17.76
C ILE A 177 -6.09 5.48 19.01
N VAL A 178 -5.93 4.15 19.10
CA VAL A 178 -6.48 3.35 20.19
C VAL A 178 -5.39 3.04 21.20
N ARG A 179 -5.60 3.46 22.47
CA ARG A 179 -4.72 3.18 23.59
C ARG A 179 -5.35 2.10 24.44
N VAL A 180 -4.65 1.01 24.68
CA VAL A 180 -5.15 -0.13 25.44
C VAL A 180 -4.21 -0.41 26.60
N PRO A 181 -4.68 -0.38 27.85
CA PRO A 181 -3.90 -0.80 29.01
C PRO A 181 -3.40 -2.25 28.84
N LEU A 182 -2.16 -2.53 29.24
CA LEU A 182 -1.56 -3.87 29.05
C LEU A 182 -2.35 -4.98 29.74
N ASN A 183 -2.99 -4.70 30.86
CA ASN A 183 -3.86 -5.67 31.56
C ASN A 183 -5.16 -6.00 30.80
N GLU A 184 -5.51 -5.23 29.77
CA GLU A 184 -6.68 -5.45 28.90
C GLU A 184 -6.28 -5.89 27.47
N ALA A 185 -5.02 -5.77 27.11
CA ALA A 185 -4.51 -6.04 25.76
C ALA A 185 -4.44 -7.54 25.40
N GLY A 186 -4.65 -8.43 26.38
CA GLY A 186 -4.52 -9.88 26.18
C GLY A 186 -3.05 -10.31 26.07
N ASP A 187 -2.77 -11.35 25.28
CA ASP A 187 -1.40 -11.80 25.05
C ASP A 187 -0.71 -10.93 24.02
N ILE A 188 0.26 -10.13 24.47
CA ILE A 188 1.10 -9.28 23.64
C ILE A 188 2.52 -9.84 23.48
N SER A 189 2.75 -11.10 23.88
CA SER A 189 4.05 -11.75 23.71
C SER A 189 4.40 -11.78 22.22
N GLY A 190 5.52 -11.14 21.86
CA GLY A 190 5.95 -10.99 20.47
C GLY A 190 5.44 -9.73 19.74
N ALA A 191 4.59 -8.89 20.37
CA ALA A 191 4.20 -7.60 19.81
C ALA A 191 5.43 -6.68 19.68
N LYS A 192 5.51 -5.98 18.54
CA LYS A 192 6.59 -5.01 18.27
C LYS A 192 6.00 -3.76 17.61
N VAL A 193 6.59 -2.61 17.89
CA VAL A 193 6.29 -1.37 17.18
C VAL A 193 6.50 -1.58 15.68
N GLY A 194 5.56 -1.10 14.86
CA GLY A 194 5.54 -1.28 13.41
C GLY A 194 4.78 -2.54 12.94
N MET A 195 4.39 -3.45 13.84
CA MET A 195 3.58 -4.62 13.45
C MET A 195 2.17 -4.20 13.06
N GLN A 196 1.67 -4.80 11.98
CA GLN A 196 0.27 -4.71 11.59
C GLN A 196 -0.54 -5.80 12.31
N VAL A 197 -1.67 -5.41 12.85
CA VAL A 197 -2.61 -6.26 13.59
C VAL A 197 -4.03 -5.99 13.13
N VAL A 198 -4.95 -6.87 13.50
CA VAL A 198 -6.38 -6.64 13.27
C VAL A 198 -7.07 -6.48 14.62
N LEU A 199 -7.51 -5.27 14.93
CA LEU A 199 -8.26 -4.98 16.14
C LEU A 199 -9.68 -5.55 16.03
N TRP A 200 -10.12 -6.28 17.05
CA TRP A 200 -11.47 -6.88 17.15
C TRP A 200 -11.88 -7.72 15.92
N GLY A 201 -10.89 -8.26 15.19
CA GLY A 201 -11.13 -9.10 14.01
C GLY A 201 -11.60 -8.35 12.76
N MET A 202 -11.66 -7.01 12.78
CA MET A 202 -12.22 -6.21 11.68
C MET A 202 -11.37 -5.01 11.26
N TYR A 203 -10.65 -4.39 12.20
CA TYR A 203 -9.97 -3.13 11.93
C TYR A 203 -8.46 -3.33 11.83
N PRO A 204 -7.86 -3.20 10.63
CA PRO A 204 -6.40 -3.20 10.51
C PRO A 204 -5.83 -1.99 11.24
N ALA A 205 -4.75 -2.21 11.98
CA ALA A 205 -4.06 -1.17 12.72
C ALA A 205 -2.56 -1.49 12.81
N THR A 206 -1.76 -0.47 13.02
CA THR A 206 -0.31 -0.61 13.27
C THR A 206 -0.01 -0.31 14.71
N ILE A 207 0.83 -1.13 15.35
CA ILE A 207 1.35 -0.84 16.69
C ILE A 207 2.34 0.32 16.56
N THR A 208 2.04 1.46 17.18
CA THR A 208 2.90 2.66 17.12
C THR A 208 3.72 2.86 18.38
N GLU A 209 3.26 2.33 19.51
CA GLU A 209 3.96 2.47 20.79
C GLU A 209 3.64 1.29 21.70
N ILE A 210 4.63 0.84 22.49
CA ILE A 210 4.47 -0.11 23.59
C ILE A 210 5.21 0.47 24.79
N THR A 211 4.49 0.72 25.89
CA THR A 211 5.05 1.21 27.16
C THR A 211 4.88 0.16 28.24
N ASP A 212 5.32 0.45 29.46
CA ASP A 212 5.13 -0.43 30.62
C ASP A 212 3.65 -0.52 31.08
N SER A 213 2.77 0.36 30.59
CA SER A 213 1.38 0.46 31.03
C SER A 213 0.34 0.27 29.93
N GLU A 214 0.68 0.59 28.68
CA GLU A 214 -0.26 0.58 27.54
C GLU A 214 0.42 0.20 26.23
N ILE A 215 -0.39 -0.25 25.29
CA ILE A 215 -0.05 -0.43 23.88
C ILE A 215 -0.92 0.51 23.04
N VAL A 216 -0.32 1.17 22.05
CA VAL A 216 -0.97 2.13 21.17
C VAL A 216 -1.06 1.59 19.77
N PHE A 217 -2.27 1.63 19.22
CA PHE A 217 -2.59 1.21 17.86
C PHE A 217 -3.04 2.41 17.04
N ASP A 218 -2.51 2.55 15.82
CA ASP A 218 -2.98 3.51 14.82
C ASP A 218 -3.81 2.77 13.77
N ALA A 219 -5.12 2.98 13.76
CA ALA A 219 -6.04 2.40 12.79
C ALA A 219 -6.35 3.37 11.63
N ASN A 220 -5.60 4.46 11.48
CA ASN A 220 -5.65 5.30 10.30
C ASN A 220 -5.13 4.53 9.08
N HIS A 221 -5.59 4.93 7.90
CA HIS A 221 -4.96 4.49 6.66
C HIS A 221 -3.49 4.93 6.65
N GLU A 222 -2.58 4.07 6.18
CA GLU A 222 -1.12 4.34 6.19
C GLU A 222 -0.70 5.60 5.42
N LEU A 223 -1.53 6.02 4.45
CA LEU A 223 -1.36 7.25 3.67
C LEU A 223 -2.18 8.43 4.20
N ALA A 224 -2.92 8.30 5.30
CA ALA A 224 -3.64 9.42 5.90
C ALA A 224 -2.68 10.51 6.36
N GLY A 225 -3.01 11.77 6.07
CA GLY A 225 -2.19 12.94 6.37
C GLY A 225 -0.98 13.13 5.46
N LYS A 226 -0.84 12.32 4.41
CA LYS A 226 0.26 12.43 3.45
C LYS A 226 -0.23 13.00 2.11
N ASP A 227 0.51 13.94 1.56
CA ASP A 227 0.34 14.35 0.18
C ASP A 227 0.93 13.28 -0.73
N LEU A 228 0.26 13.00 -1.83
CA LEU A 228 0.62 11.95 -2.76
C LEU A 228 1.04 12.53 -4.11
N ILE A 229 1.98 11.85 -4.75
CA ILE A 229 2.40 12.13 -6.12
C ILE A 229 2.05 10.92 -6.97
N PHE A 230 1.38 11.16 -8.09
CA PHE A 230 1.10 10.12 -9.07
C PHE A 230 1.62 10.54 -10.45
N ASP A 231 2.39 9.65 -11.07
CA ASP A 231 2.66 9.72 -12.49
C ASP A 231 1.66 8.82 -13.19
N VAL A 232 0.77 9.38 -14.01
CA VAL A 232 -0.37 8.67 -14.63
C VAL A 232 -0.28 8.74 -16.13
N THR A 233 -0.39 7.59 -16.80
CA THR A 233 -0.44 7.47 -18.27
C THR A 233 -1.80 6.92 -18.68
N ILE A 234 -2.53 7.59 -19.55
CA ILE A 234 -3.78 7.08 -20.11
C ILE A 234 -3.46 6.05 -21.21
N LYS A 235 -3.84 4.78 -20.99
CA LYS A 235 -3.66 3.71 -21.97
C LYS A 235 -4.80 3.64 -22.99
N SER A 236 -6.03 3.75 -22.51
CA SER A 236 -7.23 3.65 -23.36
C SER A 236 -8.45 4.32 -22.73
N ILE A 237 -9.41 4.67 -23.58
CA ILE A 237 -10.73 5.18 -23.21
C ILE A 237 -11.78 4.27 -23.85
N THR A 238 -12.75 3.82 -23.07
CA THR A 238 -13.98 3.17 -23.54
C THR A 238 -15.16 4.05 -23.15
N ARG A 239 -15.87 4.57 -24.11
CA ARG A 239 -17.07 5.40 -23.89
C ARG A 239 -18.27 4.51 -23.67
N ALA A 240 -19.14 4.91 -22.73
CA ALA A 240 -20.41 4.24 -22.47
C ALA A 240 -21.40 4.41 -23.62
#